data_747c7482c5231244f43eaff7f9555798
#
_entry.id   747c7482c5231244f43eaff7f9555798
#
_cell.length_a   1.000
_cell.length_b   1.000
_cell.length_c   1.000
_cell.angle_alpha   90.00
_cell.angle_beta   90.00
_cell.angle_gamma   90.00
#
_symmetry.space_group_name_H-M   'P 1'
#
loop_
_entity.id
_entity.type
_entity.pdbx_description
1 polymer ?
#
loop_
_entity_poly.entity_id
_entity_poly.type
_entity_poly.pdbx_seq_one_letter_code
_entity_poly.pdbx_strand_id
1 'polypeptide(L)'
;TYDKPSESQKERRAFSSVYEAEMAYDAGEIALQTPIRVYVKGEIRNTTLGRVFFNDLLPEDYPYDESVQTKKQINRVLANVFNQYGEDMTVKIADKIKGLSFRFVTKSGLSIGKEDYKVFESDKIPEIIAEGDAKTTLIQDQYDQGLLTDQERYNLIIDSWHKVIDSAADEITARVKNEGVDSPVGMMAISGSRGSVGNILLASGLTGIMQDATNREIELPIRTNYTHGMSSLEAFVATRGARQGLISTALK
;
A
#
# COMPACT_ATOMS: atom_id res chain seq x y z
N THR A 1 13.23 4.07 0.79
CA THR A 1 13.74 3.70 -0.53
C THR A 1 13.36 2.27 -0.85
N TYR A 2 12.47 2.12 -1.81
CA TYR A 2 12.06 0.81 -2.27
C TYR A 2 13.04 0.37 -3.37
N ASP A 3 13.88 -0.61 -3.05
CA ASP A 3 14.83 -1.14 -4.02
C ASP A 3 14.15 -2.22 -4.86
N LYS A 4 14.00 -2.01 -6.17
CA LYS A 4 13.90 -3.13 -7.10
C LYS A 4 15.25 -3.84 -7.11
N PRO A 5 15.33 -5.16 -6.93
CA PRO A 5 16.50 -5.89 -7.35
C PRO A 5 16.56 -5.76 -8.88
N SER A 6 17.39 -4.82 -9.38
CA SER A 6 17.64 -4.75 -10.80
C SER A 6 18.47 -5.97 -11.17
N GLU A 7 17.92 -6.87 -11.96
CA GLU A 7 18.60 -8.06 -12.51
C GLU A 7 19.76 -7.72 -13.48
N SER A 8 20.06 -6.46 -13.72
CA SER A 8 21.24 -6.07 -14.47
C SER A 8 22.41 -5.91 -13.53
N GLN A 9 23.33 -6.86 -13.54
CA GLN A 9 24.73 -6.74 -13.14
C GLN A 9 25.47 -5.70 -14.02
N LYS A 10 24.90 -4.51 -14.23
CA LYS A 10 25.65 -3.38 -14.76
C LYS A 10 26.66 -2.98 -13.71
N GLU A 11 27.91 -2.79 -14.13
CA GLU A 11 29.02 -2.36 -13.29
C GLU A 11 28.57 -1.29 -12.31
N ARG A 12 28.63 -1.60 -11.02
CA ARG A 12 28.24 -0.67 -9.97
C ARG A 12 29.24 0.48 -10.01
N ARG A 13 28.77 1.68 -10.25
CA ARG A 13 29.63 2.87 -10.15
C ARG A 13 30.22 2.95 -8.75
N ALA A 14 31.51 3.18 -8.67
CA ALA A 14 32.25 3.33 -7.43
C ALA A 14 32.52 4.81 -7.16
N PHE A 15 32.27 5.23 -5.92
CA PHE A 15 32.49 6.58 -5.44
C PHE A 15 33.42 6.54 -4.22
N SER A 16 34.36 7.46 -4.19
CA SER A 16 35.35 7.56 -3.10
C SER A 16 34.73 8.11 -1.80
N SER A 17 33.64 8.87 -1.91
CA SER A 17 32.96 9.48 -0.79
C SER A 17 31.44 9.61 -1.04
N VAL A 18 30.69 9.83 0.04
CA VAL A 18 29.25 10.15 -0.03
C VAL A 18 29.01 11.42 -0.83
N TYR A 19 29.87 12.43 -0.65
CA TYR A 19 29.78 13.71 -1.34
C TYR A 19 29.90 13.56 -2.87
N GLU A 20 30.82 12.73 -3.35
CA GLU A 20 30.95 12.42 -4.78
C GLU A 20 29.69 11.75 -5.34
N ALA A 21 29.11 10.81 -4.61
CA ALA A 21 27.86 10.17 -4.99
C ALA A 21 26.67 11.16 -4.98
N GLU A 22 26.64 12.12 -4.05
CA GLU A 22 25.62 13.17 -4.02
C GLU A 22 25.76 14.13 -5.22
N MET A 23 26.97 14.52 -5.58
CA MET A 23 27.22 15.31 -6.79
C MET A 23 26.74 14.60 -8.06
N ALA A 24 27.01 13.30 -8.19
CA ALA A 24 26.54 12.51 -9.32
C ALA A 24 25.00 12.42 -9.37
N TYR A 25 24.35 12.37 -8.21
CA TYR A 25 22.88 12.44 -8.11
C TYR A 25 22.32 13.80 -8.52
N ASP A 26 22.91 14.89 -8.04
CA ASP A 26 22.48 16.26 -8.41
C ASP A 26 22.75 16.57 -9.88
N ALA A 27 23.77 15.95 -10.49
CA ALA A 27 24.02 15.98 -11.93
C ALA A 27 23.06 15.09 -12.75
N GLY A 28 22.19 14.29 -12.09
CA GLY A 28 21.26 13.38 -12.77
C GLY A 28 21.88 12.10 -13.32
N GLU A 29 23.13 11.78 -12.97
CA GLU A 29 23.84 10.59 -13.45
C GLU A 29 23.41 9.30 -12.74
N ILE A 30 22.95 9.40 -11.49
CA ILE A 30 22.45 8.30 -10.69
C ILE A 30 21.11 8.67 -10.04
N ALA A 31 20.26 7.66 -9.80
CA ALA A 31 19.03 7.80 -8.99
C ALA A 31 19.27 7.36 -7.55
N LEU A 32 18.32 7.68 -6.64
CA LEU A 32 18.41 7.27 -5.24
C LEU A 32 18.47 5.75 -5.05
N GLN A 33 17.84 4.98 -5.96
CA GLN A 33 17.80 3.52 -5.93
C GLN A 33 18.92 2.86 -6.75
N THR A 34 19.74 3.64 -7.46
CA THR A 34 20.83 3.06 -8.26
C THR A 34 21.84 2.35 -7.37
N PRO A 35 22.15 1.06 -7.62
CA PRO A 35 23.18 0.34 -6.87
C PRO A 35 24.55 0.95 -7.09
N ILE A 36 25.18 1.39 -6.01
CA ILE A 36 26.51 2.02 -6.03
C ILE A 36 27.46 1.31 -5.08
N ARG A 37 28.73 1.54 -5.25
CA ARG A 37 29.80 1.20 -4.31
C ARG A 37 30.37 2.49 -3.73
N VAL A 38 30.31 2.68 -2.43
CA VAL A 38 30.74 3.92 -1.79
C VAL A 38 31.41 3.64 -0.46
N TYR A 39 32.40 4.47 -0.10
CA TYR A 39 33.06 4.44 1.20
C TYR A 39 32.20 5.15 2.24
N VAL A 40 31.69 4.38 3.23
CA VAL A 40 30.82 4.87 4.31
C VAL A 40 31.20 4.22 5.64
N LYS A 41 31.27 5.01 6.71
CA LYS A 41 31.58 4.54 8.08
C LYS A 41 32.82 3.64 8.15
N GLY A 42 33.89 3.99 7.43
CA GLY A 42 35.16 3.26 7.47
C GLY A 42 35.28 2.05 6.54
N GLU A 43 34.22 1.71 5.77
CA GLU A 43 34.18 0.54 4.90
C GLU A 43 33.63 0.88 3.51
N ILE A 44 34.06 0.09 2.52
CA ILE A 44 33.46 0.15 1.16
C ILE A 44 32.22 -0.74 1.18
N ARG A 45 31.05 -0.12 0.95
CA ARG A 45 29.74 -0.81 0.94
C ARG A 45 29.10 -0.81 -0.43
N ASN A 46 28.46 -1.92 -0.76
CA ASN A 46 27.53 -2.01 -1.88
C ASN A 46 26.16 -1.61 -1.37
N THR A 47 25.67 -0.44 -1.77
CA THR A 47 24.44 0.15 -1.23
C THR A 47 23.75 1.02 -2.29
N THR A 48 22.79 1.84 -1.89
CA THR A 48 22.16 2.87 -2.72
C THR A 48 22.31 4.22 -2.04
N LEU A 49 22.29 5.31 -2.81
CA LEU A 49 22.42 6.65 -2.25
C LEU A 49 21.31 6.97 -1.24
N GLY A 50 20.09 6.50 -1.50
CA GLY A 50 18.97 6.68 -0.57
C GLY A 50 19.21 6.01 0.79
N ARG A 51 19.85 4.83 0.84
CA ARG A 51 20.24 4.18 2.09
C ARG A 51 21.34 4.95 2.80
N VAL A 52 22.30 5.49 2.06
CA VAL A 52 23.36 6.32 2.64
C VAL A 52 22.76 7.54 3.33
N PHE A 53 21.88 8.29 2.66
CA PHE A 53 21.20 9.45 3.26
C PHE A 53 20.40 9.10 4.51
N PHE A 54 19.74 7.95 4.53
CA PHE A 54 19.01 7.52 5.72
C PHE A 54 19.96 7.21 6.89
N ASN A 55 21.03 6.46 6.63
CA ASN A 55 21.99 6.08 7.67
C ASN A 55 22.82 7.27 8.20
N ASP A 56 23.00 8.32 7.41
CA ASP A 56 23.66 9.55 7.82
C ASP A 56 22.85 10.36 8.88
N LEU A 57 21.53 10.10 8.96
CA LEU A 57 20.69 10.70 10.01
C LEU A 57 20.86 10.05 11.37
N LEU A 58 21.34 8.80 11.40
CA LEU A 58 21.52 8.00 12.61
C LEU A 58 22.84 8.32 13.31
N PRO A 59 22.98 8.04 14.62
CA PRO A 59 24.24 8.22 15.33
C PRO A 59 25.40 7.50 14.66
N GLU A 60 26.63 8.01 14.82
CA GLU A 60 27.83 7.44 14.18
C GLU A 60 28.06 5.97 14.55
N ASP A 61 27.80 5.64 15.81
CA ASP A 61 27.96 4.30 16.39
C ASP A 61 26.74 3.39 16.15
N TYR A 62 25.65 3.91 15.54
CA TYR A 62 24.51 3.08 15.18
C TYR A 62 24.88 2.15 13.99
N PRO A 63 24.51 0.85 14.05
CA PRO A 63 24.77 -0.08 12.96
C PRO A 63 24.18 0.39 11.64
N TYR A 64 24.90 0.19 10.53
CA TYR A 64 24.39 0.54 9.22
C TYR A 64 23.18 -0.35 8.87
N ASP A 65 22.02 0.28 8.61
CA ASP A 65 20.77 -0.41 8.27
C ASP A 65 20.63 -0.52 6.74
N GLU A 66 20.66 -1.75 6.23
CA GLU A 66 20.47 -2.07 4.80
C GLU A 66 19.01 -2.39 4.44
N SER A 67 18.13 -2.45 5.44
CA SER A 67 16.74 -2.84 5.23
C SER A 67 15.93 -1.77 4.49
N VAL A 68 14.85 -2.21 3.84
CA VAL A 68 13.86 -1.30 3.25
C VAL A 68 13.09 -0.59 4.36
N GLN A 69 13.13 0.73 4.36
CA GLN A 69 12.54 1.56 5.41
C GLN A 69 11.02 1.71 5.22
N THR A 70 10.28 0.69 5.64
CA THR A 70 8.82 0.75 5.77
C THR A 70 8.43 1.47 7.07
N LYS A 71 7.16 1.87 7.21
CA LYS A 71 6.63 2.43 8.46
C LYS A 71 6.97 1.56 9.68
N LYS A 72 6.85 0.23 9.56
CA LYS A 72 7.16 -0.71 10.64
C LYS A 72 8.65 -0.70 10.99
N GLN A 73 9.52 -0.62 9.98
CA GLN A 73 10.97 -0.60 10.17
C GLN A 73 11.43 0.73 10.79
N ILE A 74 10.91 1.86 10.33
CA ILE A 74 11.21 3.17 10.93
C ILE A 74 10.82 3.19 12.42
N ASN A 75 9.65 2.65 12.77
CA ASN A 75 9.24 2.55 14.18
C ASN A 75 10.22 1.70 15.00
N ARG A 76 10.75 0.60 14.42
CA ARG A 76 11.78 -0.23 15.08
C ARG A 76 13.09 0.55 15.29
N VAL A 77 13.54 1.27 14.26
CA VAL A 77 14.75 2.10 14.36
C VAL A 77 14.59 3.16 15.46
N LEU A 78 13.46 3.88 15.48
CA LEU A 78 13.19 4.89 16.50
C LEU A 78 13.10 4.28 17.91
N ALA A 79 12.50 3.09 18.06
CA ALA A 79 12.48 2.38 19.35
C ALA A 79 13.90 1.97 19.81
N ASN A 80 14.74 1.49 18.90
CA ASN A 80 16.13 1.15 19.21
C ASN A 80 16.93 2.40 19.61
N VAL A 81 16.75 3.51 18.89
CA VAL A 81 17.41 4.77 19.21
C VAL A 81 16.95 5.27 20.58
N PHE A 82 15.66 5.19 20.90
CA PHE A 82 15.15 5.57 22.21
C PHE A 82 15.78 4.76 23.34
N ASN A 83 15.88 3.46 23.17
CA ASN A 83 16.46 2.58 24.20
C ASN A 83 17.96 2.78 24.40
N GLN A 84 18.71 3.19 23.35
CA GLN A 84 20.17 3.32 23.41
C GLN A 84 20.63 4.74 23.72
N TYR A 85 19.93 5.76 23.21
CA TYR A 85 20.37 7.16 23.24
C TYR A 85 19.39 8.11 23.96
N GLY A 86 18.22 7.59 24.38
CA GLY A 86 17.23 8.36 25.12
C GLY A 86 16.33 9.25 24.25
N GLU A 87 15.48 10.02 24.93
CA GLU A 87 14.40 10.80 24.32
C GLU A 87 14.91 11.92 23.40
N ASP A 88 15.85 12.74 23.89
CA ASP A 88 16.35 13.91 23.14
C ASP A 88 16.94 13.54 21.77
N MET A 89 17.70 12.45 21.72
CA MET A 89 18.28 11.96 20.46
C MET A 89 17.18 11.43 19.54
N THR A 90 16.20 10.74 20.08
CA THR A 90 15.07 10.19 19.30
C THR A 90 14.26 11.29 18.62
N VAL A 91 13.96 12.37 19.34
CA VAL A 91 13.26 13.54 18.78
C VAL A 91 14.06 14.17 17.64
N LYS A 92 15.37 14.37 17.84
CA LYS A 92 16.25 14.93 16.79
C LYS A 92 16.29 14.06 15.53
N ILE A 93 16.38 12.73 15.70
CA ILE A 93 16.40 11.79 14.56
C ILE A 93 15.04 11.74 13.87
N ALA A 94 13.94 11.73 14.62
CA ALA A 94 12.59 11.77 14.05
C ALA A 94 12.38 13.03 13.19
N ASP A 95 12.84 14.20 13.67
CA ASP A 95 12.78 15.45 12.90
C ASP A 95 13.68 15.42 11.66
N LYS A 96 14.88 14.86 11.75
CA LYS A 96 15.76 14.68 10.58
C LYS A 96 15.13 13.76 9.54
N ILE A 97 14.54 12.61 9.94
CA ILE A 97 13.83 11.69 9.03
C ILE A 97 12.67 12.41 8.36
N LYS A 98 11.87 13.17 9.10
CA LYS A 98 10.78 13.98 8.56
C LYS A 98 11.31 14.98 7.51
N GLY A 99 12.37 15.74 7.84
CA GLY A 99 12.97 16.73 6.95
C GLY A 99 13.50 16.11 5.66
N LEU A 100 14.24 14.97 5.75
CA LEU A 100 14.71 14.22 4.59
C LEU A 100 13.55 13.75 3.71
N SER A 101 12.52 13.17 4.33
CA SER A 101 11.35 12.66 3.61
C SER A 101 10.63 13.78 2.86
N PHE A 102 10.40 14.93 3.49
CA PHE A 102 9.75 16.08 2.85
C PHE A 102 10.57 16.63 1.70
N ARG A 103 11.89 16.76 1.85
CA ARG A 103 12.79 17.22 0.78
C ARG A 103 12.65 16.35 -0.47
N PHE A 104 12.71 15.03 -0.33
CA PHE A 104 12.66 14.11 -1.47
C PHE A 104 11.26 13.94 -2.06
N VAL A 105 10.21 13.93 -1.25
CA VAL A 105 8.82 13.89 -1.76
C VAL A 105 8.51 15.16 -2.56
N THR A 106 8.95 16.33 -2.09
CA THR A 106 8.79 17.58 -2.84
C THR A 106 9.54 17.55 -4.17
N LYS A 107 10.81 17.08 -4.16
CA LYS A 107 11.61 16.95 -5.39
C LYS A 107 11.03 15.93 -6.38
N SER A 108 10.39 14.86 -5.90
CA SER A 108 9.85 13.80 -6.77
C SER A 108 8.63 14.24 -7.56
N GLY A 109 7.89 15.26 -7.11
CA GLY A 109 6.65 15.69 -7.76
C GLY A 109 5.57 14.60 -7.84
N LEU A 110 5.60 13.62 -6.90
CA LEU A 110 4.72 12.46 -6.91
C LEU A 110 3.26 12.89 -6.86
N SER A 111 2.47 12.42 -7.81
CA SER A 111 1.02 12.67 -7.89
C SER A 111 0.27 11.35 -8.08
N ILE A 112 -1.02 11.35 -7.76
CA ILE A 112 -1.90 10.20 -7.91
C ILE A 112 -3.06 10.59 -8.81
N GLY A 113 -3.28 9.82 -9.84
CA GLY A 113 -4.41 9.93 -10.75
C GLY A 113 -5.16 8.61 -10.91
N LYS A 114 -6.26 8.66 -11.66
CA LYS A 114 -7.07 7.47 -11.98
C LYS A 114 -6.23 6.38 -12.67
N GLU A 115 -5.32 6.80 -13.56
CA GLU A 115 -4.50 5.88 -14.36
C GLU A 115 -3.55 5.03 -13.50
N ASP A 116 -3.10 5.55 -12.34
CA ASP A 116 -2.21 4.84 -11.43
C ASP A 116 -2.85 3.61 -10.78
N TYR A 117 -4.19 3.54 -10.79
CA TYR A 117 -4.95 2.40 -10.30
C TYR A 117 -5.16 1.32 -11.36
N LYS A 118 -5.10 1.64 -12.65
CA LYS A 118 -5.28 0.67 -13.75
C LYS A 118 -4.25 -0.46 -13.74
N VAL A 119 -3.05 -0.21 -13.24
CA VAL A 119 -2.00 -1.22 -13.08
C VAL A 119 -2.46 -2.40 -12.22
N PHE A 120 -3.40 -2.17 -11.30
CA PHE A 120 -3.90 -3.20 -10.38
C PHE A 120 -5.16 -3.90 -10.90
N GLU A 121 -5.73 -3.49 -12.02
CA GLU A 121 -6.86 -4.18 -12.63
C GLU A 121 -6.46 -5.59 -13.05
N SER A 122 -7.33 -6.57 -12.78
CA SER A 122 -7.11 -7.98 -13.11
C SER A 122 -8.30 -8.57 -13.82
N ASP A 123 -8.06 -9.30 -14.91
CA ASP A 123 -9.10 -10.01 -15.65
C ASP A 123 -9.75 -11.14 -14.83
N LYS A 124 -9.12 -11.56 -13.73
CA LYS A 124 -9.69 -12.55 -12.81
C LYS A 124 -10.79 -11.99 -11.91
N ILE A 125 -10.82 -10.67 -11.67
CA ILE A 125 -11.85 -10.07 -10.81
C ILE A 125 -13.27 -10.31 -11.35
N PRO A 126 -13.55 -10.08 -12.65
CA PRO A 126 -14.85 -10.41 -13.21
C PRO A 126 -15.23 -11.91 -13.07
N GLU A 127 -14.26 -12.82 -13.18
CA GLU A 127 -14.50 -14.27 -12.99
C GLU A 127 -14.89 -14.59 -11.55
N ILE A 128 -14.16 -14.01 -10.57
CA ILE A 128 -14.45 -14.15 -9.13
C ILE A 128 -15.84 -13.60 -8.79
N ILE A 129 -16.24 -12.46 -9.39
CA ILE A 129 -17.57 -11.88 -9.22
C ILE A 129 -18.65 -12.80 -9.82
N ALA A 130 -18.42 -13.35 -11.01
CA ALA A 130 -19.36 -14.26 -11.67
C ALA A 130 -19.60 -15.55 -10.85
N GLU A 131 -18.56 -16.10 -10.22
CA GLU A 131 -18.70 -17.23 -9.29
C GLU A 131 -19.56 -16.86 -8.07
N GLY A 132 -19.39 -15.64 -7.54
CA GLY A 132 -20.23 -15.13 -6.43
C GLY A 132 -21.70 -15.00 -6.82
N ASP A 133 -21.97 -14.46 -8.01
CA ASP A 133 -23.31 -14.33 -8.54
C ASP A 133 -23.98 -15.70 -8.76
N ALA A 134 -23.25 -16.67 -9.29
CA ALA A 134 -23.76 -18.02 -9.47
C ALA A 134 -24.13 -18.68 -8.12
N LYS A 135 -23.29 -18.52 -7.08
CA LYS A 135 -23.59 -19.00 -5.74
C LYS A 135 -24.81 -18.32 -5.13
N THR A 136 -24.93 -17.00 -5.32
CA THR A 136 -26.08 -16.22 -4.83
C THR A 136 -27.39 -16.71 -5.48
N THR A 137 -27.36 -16.99 -6.78
CA THR A 137 -28.51 -17.54 -7.51
C THR A 137 -28.90 -18.91 -6.96
N LEU A 138 -27.94 -19.81 -6.74
CA LEU A 138 -28.23 -21.14 -6.14
C LEU A 138 -28.85 -21.03 -4.73
N ILE A 139 -28.38 -20.11 -3.89
CA ILE A 139 -28.93 -19.88 -2.55
C ILE A 139 -30.36 -19.34 -2.66
N GLN A 140 -30.62 -18.44 -3.60
CA GLN A 140 -31.96 -17.93 -3.84
C GLN A 140 -32.92 -19.02 -4.33
N ASP A 141 -32.47 -19.88 -5.27
CA ASP A 141 -33.28 -21.03 -5.75
C ASP A 141 -33.64 -22.00 -4.62
N GLN A 142 -32.71 -22.24 -3.68
CA GLN A 142 -32.97 -23.08 -2.49
C GLN A 142 -34.00 -22.44 -1.55
N TYR A 143 -33.93 -21.13 -1.38
CA TYR A 143 -34.91 -20.37 -0.60
C TYR A 143 -36.30 -20.45 -1.24
N ASP A 144 -36.39 -20.24 -2.56
CA ASP A 144 -37.63 -20.26 -3.30
C ASP A 144 -38.30 -21.69 -3.31
N GLN A 145 -37.48 -22.74 -3.16
CA GLN A 145 -37.93 -24.11 -2.92
C GLN A 145 -38.38 -24.41 -1.49
N GLY A 146 -38.21 -23.42 -0.58
CA GLY A 146 -38.58 -23.57 0.84
C GLY A 146 -37.58 -24.40 1.66
N LEU A 147 -36.37 -24.59 1.17
CA LEU A 147 -35.31 -25.35 1.84
C LEU A 147 -34.54 -24.51 2.88
N LEU A 148 -34.64 -23.20 2.79
CA LEU A 148 -33.95 -22.24 3.67
C LEU A 148 -34.95 -21.29 4.29
N THR A 149 -34.63 -20.85 5.52
CA THR A 149 -35.29 -19.71 6.14
C THR A 149 -34.72 -18.40 5.61
N ASP A 150 -35.42 -17.28 5.75
CA ASP A 150 -34.94 -15.96 5.31
C ASP A 150 -33.60 -15.59 5.97
N GLN A 151 -33.44 -15.91 7.29
CA GLN A 151 -32.21 -15.63 8.01
C GLN A 151 -31.03 -16.49 7.53
N GLU A 152 -31.27 -17.75 7.19
CA GLU A 152 -30.23 -18.63 6.63
C GLU A 152 -29.82 -18.17 5.23
N ARG A 153 -30.79 -17.83 4.38
CA ARG A 153 -30.54 -17.23 3.06
C ARG A 153 -29.63 -16.00 3.19
N TYR A 154 -30.03 -15.05 4.04
CA TYR A 154 -29.25 -13.83 4.31
C TYR A 154 -27.82 -14.16 4.71
N ASN A 155 -27.61 -14.99 5.71
CA ASN A 155 -26.29 -15.35 6.20
C ASN A 155 -25.43 -16.01 5.11
N LEU A 156 -26.00 -16.94 4.33
CA LEU A 156 -25.28 -17.63 3.26
C LEU A 156 -24.87 -16.69 2.13
N ILE A 157 -25.73 -15.72 1.77
CA ILE A 157 -25.41 -14.71 0.76
C ILE A 157 -24.24 -13.84 1.24
N ILE A 158 -24.31 -13.32 2.47
CA ILE A 158 -23.27 -12.48 3.04
C ILE A 158 -21.94 -13.24 3.14
N ASP A 159 -21.95 -14.46 3.67
CA ASP A 159 -20.74 -15.30 3.78
C ASP A 159 -20.14 -15.62 2.39
N SER A 160 -20.99 -15.82 1.38
CA SER A 160 -20.52 -16.04 0.00
C SER A 160 -19.80 -14.81 -0.55
N TRP A 161 -20.35 -13.63 -0.34
CA TRP A 161 -19.74 -12.39 -0.82
C TRP A 161 -18.51 -11.98 -0.03
N HIS A 162 -18.40 -12.28 1.26
CA HIS A 162 -17.13 -12.11 1.99
C HIS A 162 -16.01 -12.94 1.36
N LYS A 163 -16.28 -14.19 0.99
CA LYS A 163 -15.28 -15.04 0.30
C LYS A 163 -14.88 -14.48 -1.07
N VAL A 164 -15.81 -13.89 -1.80
CA VAL A 164 -15.52 -13.18 -3.06
C VAL A 164 -14.61 -12.00 -2.83
N ILE A 165 -14.90 -11.17 -1.81
CA ILE A 165 -14.10 -10.01 -1.45
C ILE A 165 -12.69 -10.42 -1.03
N ASP A 166 -12.56 -11.47 -0.21
CA ASP A 166 -11.26 -11.99 0.24
C ASP A 166 -10.44 -12.52 -0.95
N SER A 167 -11.05 -13.29 -1.85
CA SER A 167 -10.38 -13.79 -3.07
C SER A 167 -9.91 -12.65 -3.98
N ALA A 168 -10.73 -11.62 -4.13
CA ALA A 168 -10.36 -10.42 -4.88
C ALA A 168 -9.24 -9.62 -4.18
N ALA A 169 -9.25 -9.54 -2.85
CA ALA A 169 -8.20 -8.89 -2.07
C ALA A 169 -6.86 -9.63 -2.19
N ASP A 170 -6.88 -10.95 -2.24
CA ASP A 170 -5.68 -11.77 -2.45
C ASP A 170 -5.07 -11.54 -3.84
N GLU A 171 -5.90 -11.47 -4.90
CA GLU A 171 -5.45 -11.17 -6.26
C GLU A 171 -4.83 -9.77 -6.34
N ILE A 172 -5.49 -8.75 -5.77
CA ILE A 172 -4.94 -7.38 -5.70
C ILE A 172 -3.65 -7.34 -4.88
N THR A 173 -3.58 -8.07 -3.76
CA THR A 173 -2.36 -8.17 -2.94
C THR A 173 -1.19 -8.75 -3.74
N ALA A 174 -1.43 -9.78 -4.54
CA ALA A 174 -0.42 -10.36 -5.40
C ALA A 174 0.07 -9.36 -6.46
N ARG A 175 -0.84 -8.62 -7.10
CA ARG A 175 -0.49 -7.56 -8.06
C ARG A 175 0.28 -6.42 -7.42
N VAL A 176 -0.15 -5.93 -6.26
CA VAL A 176 0.57 -4.88 -5.52
C VAL A 176 2.01 -5.30 -5.20
N LYS A 177 2.23 -6.56 -4.83
CA LYS A 177 3.59 -7.07 -4.57
C LYS A 177 4.45 -7.13 -5.83
N ASN A 178 3.87 -7.50 -6.97
CA ASN A 178 4.62 -7.70 -8.21
C ASN A 178 4.83 -6.39 -9.00
N GLU A 179 3.82 -5.55 -9.09
CA GLU A 179 3.76 -4.39 -9.97
C GLU A 179 3.74 -3.05 -9.20
N GLY A 180 3.42 -3.09 -7.90
CA GLY A 180 3.20 -1.89 -7.08
C GLY A 180 4.43 -1.01 -6.86
N VAL A 181 5.63 -1.54 -7.09
CA VAL A 181 6.88 -0.78 -6.91
C VAL A 181 7.01 0.36 -7.92
N ASP A 182 6.44 0.21 -9.10
CA ASP A 182 6.49 1.22 -10.17
C ASP A 182 5.32 2.21 -10.13
N SER A 183 4.30 1.92 -9.32
CA SER A 183 3.12 2.78 -9.15
C SER A 183 3.24 3.64 -7.88
N PRO A 184 2.96 4.96 -7.95
CA PRO A 184 2.88 5.81 -6.75
C PRO A 184 1.94 5.25 -5.68
N VAL A 185 0.79 4.75 -6.08
CA VAL A 185 -0.24 4.15 -5.20
C VAL A 185 0.29 2.87 -4.55
N GLY A 186 0.90 1.97 -5.34
CA GLY A 186 1.48 0.74 -4.84
C GLY A 186 2.65 0.99 -3.89
N MET A 187 3.53 1.93 -4.23
CA MET A 187 4.65 2.33 -3.37
C MET A 187 4.17 2.81 -1.99
N MET A 188 3.11 3.63 -1.93
CA MET A 188 2.54 4.10 -0.67
C MET A 188 1.92 2.96 0.14
N ALA A 189 1.19 2.05 -0.51
CA ALA A 189 0.56 0.91 0.16
C ALA A 189 1.60 -0.07 0.71
N ILE A 190 2.64 -0.39 -0.08
CA ILE A 190 3.72 -1.31 0.31
C ILE A 190 4.56 -0.72 1.45
N SER A 191 4.90 0.57 1.39
CA SER A 191 5.66 1.24 2.45
C SER A 191 4.86 1.40 3.74
N GLY A 192 3.53 1.29 3.68
CA GLY A 192 2.62 1.50 4.80
C GLY A 192 2.49 2.98 5.19
N SER A 193 2.88 3.91 4.33
CA SER A 193 2.78 5.35 4.59
C SER A 193 1.33 5.82 4.55
N ARG A 194 0.61 5.50 3.50
CA ARG A 194 -0.82 5.79 3.32
C ARG A 194 -1.46 4.79 2.36
N GLY A 195 -2.77 4.66 2.50
CA GLY A 195 -3.52 3.67 1.74
C GLY A 195 -3.29 2.25 2.26
N SER A 196 -4.12 1.36 1.80
CA SER A 196 -4.04 -0.07 2.08
C SER A 196 -4.43 -0.84 0.83
N VAL A 197 -4.16 -2.14 0.81
CA VAL A 197 -4.65 -3.01 -0.27
C VAL A 197 -6.16 -2.91 -0.41
N GLY A 198 -6.90 -2.75 0.69
CA GLY A 198 -8.35 -2.52 0.67
C GLY A 198 -8.75 -1.26 -0.11
N ASN A 199 -7.99 -0.16 -0.02
CA ASN A 199 -8.27 1.04 -0.80
C ASN A 199 -8.02 0.82 -2.30
N ILE A 200 -6.99 0.02 -2.65
CA ILE A 200 -6.71 -0.36 -4.03
C ILE A 200 -7.81 -1.30 -4.54
N LEU A 201 -8.27 -2.24 -3.73
CA LEU A 201 -9.38 -3.14 -4.05
C LEU A 201 -10.66 -2.35 -4.39
N LEU A 202 -11.02 -1.37 -3.56
CA LEU A 202 -12.18 -0.49 -3.82
C LEU A 202 -12.04 0.31 -5.13
N ALA A 203 -10.81 0.71 -5.47
CA ALA A 203 -10.56 1.51 -6.67
C ALA A 203 -10.49 0.66 -7.95
N SER A 204 -9.82 -0.49 -7.92
CA SER A 204 -9.47 -1.29 -9.11
C SER A 204 -10.14 -2.67 -9.17
N GLY A 205 -10.65 -3.19 -8.05
CA GLY A 205 -11.29 -4.50 -7.94
C GLY A 205 -12.81 -4.39 -7.88
N LEU A 206 -13.36 -4.53 -6.68
CA LEU A 206 -14.78 -4.37 -6.40
C LEU A 206 -15.00 -3.63 -5.07
N THR A 207 -16.14 -2.95 -4.98
CA THR A 207 -16.49 -2.24 -3.73
C THR A 207 -17.05 -3.21 -2.67
N GLY A 208 -17.79 -4.23 -3.09
CA GLY A 208 -18.29 -5.31 -2.22
C GLY A 208 -19.52 -4.93 -1.41
N ILE A 209 -19.63 -5.49 -0.19
CA ILE A 209 -20.77 -5.33 0.70
C ILE A 209 -20.67 -4.03 1.48
N MET A 210 -21.79 -3.30 1.57
CA MET A 210 -21.93 -2.10 2.40
C MET A 210 -22.83 -2.37 3.60
N GLN A 211 -22.66 -1.58 4.65
CA GLN A 211 -23.50 -1.64 5.83
C GLN A 211 -24.55 -0.53 5.81
N ASP A 212 -25.71 -0.82 6.36
CA ASP A 212 -26.79 0.15 6.57
C ASP A 212 -26.52 1.01 7.83
N ALA A 213 -27.47 1.90 8.18
CA ALA A 213 -27.34 2.77 9.37
C ALA A 213 -27.36 2.01 10.70
N THR A 214 -27.81 0.76 10.70
CA THR A 214 -27.88 -0.11 11.87
C THR A 214 -26.67 -1.04 11.98
N ASN A 215 -25.65 -0.86 11.11
CA ASN A 215 -24.48 -1.72 10.92
C ASN A 215 -24.84 -3.14 10.42
N ARG A 216 -26.05 -3.34 9.87
CA ARG A 216 -26.41 -4.57 9.17
C ARG A 216 -25.87 -4.52 7.75
N GLU A 217 -25.33 -5.61 7.27
CA GLU A 217 -24.82 -5.73 5.91
C GLU A 217 -25.96 -5.79 4.89
N ILE A 218 -25.79 -5.08 3.77
CA ILE A 218 -26.78 -5.01 2.70
C ILE A 218 -26.54 -6.18 1.76
N GLU A 219 -27.55 -7.02 1.51
CA GLU A 219 -27.47 -8.20 0.64
C GLU A 219 -27.14 -7.89 -0.83
N LEU A 220 -27.21 -6.62 -1.24
CA LEU A 220 -26.88 -6.15 -2.58
C LEU A 220 -25.41 -5.73 -2.63
N PRO A 221 -24.49 -6.57 -3.16
CA PRO A 221 -23.10 -6.22 -3.28
C PRO A 221 -22.88 -5.21 -4.42
N ILE A 222 -21.93 -4.31 -4.25
CA ILE A 222 -21.48 -3.40 -5.30
C ILE A 222 -20.37 -4.11 -6.07
N ARG A 223 -20.67 -4.53 -7.31
CA ARG A 223 -19.78 -5.31 -8.18
C ARG A 223 -18.75 -4.44 -8.89
N THR A 224 -19.05 -3.15 -9.01
CA THR A 224 -18.20 -2.17 -9.69
C THR A 224 -17.15 -1.58 -8.75
N ASN A 225 -16.20 -0.87 -9.33
CA ASN A 225 -15.14 -0.15 -8.64
C ASN A 225 -15.17 1.34 -9.00
N TYR A 226 -14.39 2.16 -8.27
CA TYR A 226 -14.35 3.59 -8.51
C TYR A 226 -13.69 3.98 -9.83
N THR A 227 -12.77 3.17 -10.36
CA THR A 227 -12.06 3.45 -11.62
C THR A 227 -12.98 3.33 -12.83
N HIS A 228 -13.82 2.31 -12.87
CA HIS A 228 -14.80 2.11 -13.95
C HIS A 228 -16.08 2.92 -13.76
N GLY A 229 -16.36 3.34 -12.53
CA GLY A 229 -17.58 4.04 -12.15
C GLY A 229 -18.69 3.10 -11.72
N MET A 230 -19.73 3.67 -11.14
CA MET A 230 -20.84 2.96 -10.52
C MET A 230 -22.17 3.34 -11.17
N SER A 231 -23.13 2.44 -11.20
CA SER A 231 -24.51 2.76 -11.51
C SER A 231 -25.10 3.69 -10.45
N SER A 232 -26.22 4.38 -10.76
CA SER A 232 -26.86 5.29 -9.82
C SER A 232 -27.27 4.61 -8.52
N LEU A 233 -27.72 3.35 -8.59
CA LEU A 233 -28.08 2.57 -7.41
C LEU A 233 -26.86 2.21 -6.56
N GLU A 234 -25.80 1.71 -7.19
CA GLU A 234 -24.55 1.36 -6.51
C GLU A 234 -23.91 2.59 -5.87
N ALA A 235 -23.89 3.73 -6.57
CA ALA A 235 -23.37 5.00 -6.05
C ALA A 235 -24.18 5.47 -4.83
N PHE A 236 -25.49 5.31 -4.84
CA PHE A 236 -26.35 5.63 -3.69
C PHE A 236 -26.01 4.78 -2.47
N VAL A 237 -25.84 3.47 -2.65
CA VAL A 237 -25.46 2.53 -1.57
C VAL A 237 -24.05 2.84 -1.07
N ALA A 238 -23.06 3.07 -1.96
CA ALA A 238 -21.68 3.38 -1.61
C ALA A 238 -21.56 4.69 -0.82
N THR A 239 -22.31 5.72 -1.20
CA THR A 239 -22.33 7.04 -0.49
C THR A 239 -22.76 6.88 0.96
N ARG A 240 -23.65 5.93 1.26
CA ARG A 240 -24.10 5.67 2.62
C ARG A 240 -22.97 5.15 3.51
N GLY A 241 -22.16 4.21 3.01
CA GLY A 241 -20.97 3.69 3.72
C GLY A 241 -19.95 4.78 4.01
N ALA A 242 -19.67 5.66 3.03
CA ALA A 242 -18.78 6.80 3.20
C ALA A 242 -19.29 7.77 4.30
N ARG A 243 -20.58 8.08 4.30
CA ARG A 243 -21.23 8.93 5.33
C ARG A 243 -21.11 8.31 6.71
N GLN A 244 -21.35 7.00 6.85
CA GLN A 244 -21.23 6.29 8.11
C GLN A 244 -19.78 6.34 8.64
N GLY A 245 -18.79 6.18 7.78
CA GLY A 245 -17.38 6.30 8.14
C GLY A 245 -17.01 7.70 8.67
N LEU A 246 -17.53 8.76 8.05
CA LEU A 246 -17.35 10.15 8.52
C LEU A 246 -18.00 10.38 9.89
N ILE A 247 -19.23 9.92 10.10
CA ILE A 247 -19.95 10.03 11.37
C ILE A 247 -19.19 9.30 12.47
N SER A 248 -18.78 8.05 12.23
CA SER A 248 -18.02 7.26 13.19
C SER A 248 -16.70 7.90 13.59
N THR A 249 -16.04 8.59 12.65
CA THR A 249 -14.80 9.32 12.91
C THR A 249 -15.04 10.58 13.75
N ALA A 250 -16.14 11.29 13.48
CA ALA A 250 -16.48 12.52 14.21
C ALA A 250 -16.97 12.27 15.64
N LEU A 251 -17.52 11.07 15.91
CA LEU A 251 -18.06 10.68 17.23
C LEU A 251 -17.03 9.97 18.14
N LYS A 252 -15.82 9.67 17.63
CA LYS A 252 -14.69 9.15 18.41
C LYS A 252 -13.88 10.27 19.03
#